data_49f4fe8099f9a6ee45c39524d315d71a
#
_entry.id   49f4fe8099f9a6ee45c39524d315d71a
#
_cell.length_a   1.000
_cell.length_b   1.000
_cell.length_c   1.000
_cell.angle_alpha   90.00
_cell.angle_beta   90.00
_cell.angle_gamma   90.00
#
_symmetry.space_group_name_H-M   'P 1'
#
loop_
_entity.id
_entity.type
_entity.pdbx_description
1 polymer ?
#
loop_
_entity_poly.entity_id
_entity_poly.type
_entity_poly.pdbx_seq_one_letter_code
_entity_poly.pdbx_strand_id
1 'polypeptide(L)'
;MPLKLYLDKRQNKHKESPIRVVWSFNGDRYQTTMGFSIPPEAWDEKESRVTPAAYNHKNTPSSTINAFIVAMEKAVNRLENYARTQNAMLTKPIVKKVVADVIAGGGEYPYEQEKVWRKMLSERYM
;
A
#
# COMPACT_ATOMS: atom_id res chain seq x y z
N MET A 1 8.52 -5.62 -9.45
CA MET A 1 7.27 -5.20 -8.80
C MET A 1 7.24 -3.67 -8.68
N PRO A 2 6.19 -3.00 -9.12
CA PRO A 2 6.14 -1.54 -8.99
C PRO A 2 5.97 -1.08 -7.54
N LEU A 3 5.45 -1.93 -6.67
CA LEU A 3 5.23 -1.61 -5.27
C LEU A 3 6.41 -2.04 -4.41
N LYS A 4 6.86 -1.14 -3.53
CA LYS A 4 7.88 -1.45 -2.54
C LYS A 4 7.40 -0.99 -1.17
N LEU A 5 7.59 -1.85 -0.18
CA LEU A 5 7.30 -1.57 1.22
C LEU A 5 8.60 -1.62 2.01
N TYR A 6 8.81 -0.66 2.89
CA TYR A 6 10.03 -0.62 3.70
C TYR A 6 9.79 0.18 4.97
N LEU A 7 10.69 0.01 5.95
CA LEU A 7 10.64 0.82 7.17
C LEU A 7 11.42 2.12 6.96
N ASP A 8 10.85 3.22 7.42
CA ASP A 8 11.57 4.49 7.50
C ASP A 8 12.66 4.35 8.55
N LYS A 9 13.82 4.96 8.31
CA LYS A 9 14.95 4.93 9.25
C LYS A 9 14.67 5.75 10.50
N ARG A 10 13.77 6.72 10.42
CA ARG A 10 13.42 7.56 11.57
C ARG A 10 12.49 6.80 12.50
N GLN A 11 12.69 7.01 13.79
CA GLN A 11 11.87 6.37 14.82
C GLN A 11 11.10 7.42 15.60
N ASN A 12 9.90 7.06 16.05
CA ASN A 12 9.12 7.90 16.94
C ASN A 12 9.60 7.74 18.39
N LYS A 13 8.91 8.41 19.33
CA LYS A 13 9.26 8.34 20.76
C LYS A 13 9.16 6.94 21.35
N HIS A 14 8.44 6.03 20.69
CA HIS A 14 8.30 4.63 21.12
C HIS A 14 9.33 3.72 20.47
N LYS A 15 10.33 4.28 19.78
CA LYS A 15 11.37 3.54 19.04
C LYS A 15 10.78 2.66 17.95
N GLU A 16 9.71 3.13 17.32
CA GLU A 16 9.04 2.45 16.21
C GLU A 16 9.25 3.23 14.94
N SER A 17 9.39 2.51 13.84
CA SER A 17 9.57 3.09 12.51
C SER A 17 8.28 2.95 11.70
N PRO A 18 7.87 3.99 10.95
CA PRO A 18 6.70 3.88 10.08
C PRO A 18 6.96 2.97 8.90
N ILE A 19 5.93 2.23 8.50
CA ILE A 19 5.97 1.43 7.27
C ILE A 19 5.64 2.36 6.12
N ARG A 20 6.54 2.44 5.14
CA ARG A 20 6.42 3.30 3.97
C ARG A 20 6.00 2.49 2.76
N VAL A 21 5.18 3.12 1.91
CA VAL A 21 4.72 2.57 0.65
C VAL A 21 5.28 3.41 -0.49
N VAL A 22 5.90 2.77 -1.48
CA VAL A 22 6.35 3.44 -2.69
C VAL A 22 5.77 2.68 -3.88
N TRP A 23 5.02 3.38 -4.71
CA TRP A 23 4.46 2.84 -5.94
C TRP A 23 5.07 3.60 -7.11
N SER A 24 5.88 2.90 -7.93
CA SER A 24 6.52 3.46 -9.12
C SER A 24 5.68 3.13 -10.34
N PHE A 25 5.42 4.14 -11.16
CA PHE A 25 4.57 4.00 -12.35
C PHE A 25 5.00 5.02 -13.41
N ASN A 26 5.20 4.55 -14.63
CA ASN A 26 5.45 5.42 -15.81
C ASN A 26 6.54 6.49 -15.59
N GLY A 27 7.65 6.12 -14.92
CA GLY A 27 8.73 7.06 -14.65
C GLY A 27 8.47 8.02 -13.49
N ASP A 28 7.35 7.90 -12.82
CA ASP A 28 6.99 8.68 -11.65
C ASP A 28 6.84 7.75 -10.45
N ARG A 29 6.60 8.31 -9.28
CA ARG A 29 6.35 7.50 -8.08
C ARG A 29 5.52 8.27 -7.06
N TYR A 30 4.81 7.53 -6.23
CA TYR A 30 4.06 8.07 -5.11
C TYR A 30 4.53 7.37 -3.84
N GLN A 31 4.85 8.15 -2.81
CA GLN A 31 5.30 7.66 -1.51
C GLN A 31 4.38 8.16 -0.42
N THR A 32 4.08 7.27 0.53
CA THR A 32 3.31 7.66 1.71
C THR A 32 3.57 6.64 2.81
N THR A 33 3.00 6.85 3.99
CA THR A 33 3.03 5.84 5.06
C THR A 33 1.72 5.06 5.05
N MET A 34 1.76 3.83 5.57
CA MET A 34 0.54 3.03 5.73
C MET A 34 -0.26 3.42 6.97
N GLY A 35 0.28 4.29 7.80
CA GLY A 35 -0.36 4.65 9.06
C GLY A 35 0.01 3.77 10.24
N PHE A 36 0.93 2.83 10.05
CA PHE A 36 1.42 1.95 11.11
C PHE A 36 2.89 2.18 11.35
N SER A 37 3.29 2.12 12.62
CA SER A 37 4.70 2.11 13.03
C SER A 37 4.95 0.86 13.86
N ILE A 38 6.10 0.24 13.68
CA ILE A 38 6.46 -1.00 14.37
C ILE A 38 7.91 -0.94 14.84
N PRO A 39 8.28 -1.72 15.87
CA PRO A 39 9.70 -1.87 16.21
C PRO A 39 10.46 -2.43 15.00
N PRO A 40 11.65 -1.91 14.68
CA PRO A 40 12.39 -2.38 13.50
C PRO A 40 12.65 -3.89 13.48
N GLU A 41 12.85 -4.50 14.63
CA GLU A 41 13.10 -5.94 14.74
C GLU A 41 11.86 -6.77 14.39
N ALA A 42 10.68 -6.16 14.35
CA ALA A 42 9.45 -6.84 13.97
C ALA A 42 9.23 -6.88 12.46
N TRP A 43 10.09 -6.25 11.68
CA TRP A 43 9.94 -6.18 10.23
C TRP A 43 10.78 -7.26 9.56
N ASP A 44 10.13 -8.09 8.75
CA ASP A 44 10.80 -9.07 7.89
C ASP A 44 11.02 -8.41 6.53
N GLU A 45 12.24 -7.95 6.30
CA GLU A 45 12.58 -7.21 5.08
C GLU A 45 12.48 -8.09 3.83
N LYS A 46 12.81 -9.36 3.96
CA LYS A 46 12.76 -10.30 2.85
C LYS A 46 11.33 -10.52 2.37
N GLU A 47 10.41 -10.70 3.31
CA GLU A 47 9.01 -10.97 2.99
C GLU A 47 8.16 -9.69 2.91
N SER A 48 8.68 -8.55 3.35
CA SER A 48 7.95 -7.30 3.46
C SER A 48 6.69 -7.48 4.31
N ARG A 49 6.88 -8.06 5.48
CA ARG A 49 5.79 -8.38 6.42
C ARG A 49 6.22 -8.10 7.84
N VAL A 50 5.22 -7.96 8.72
CA VAL A 50 5.45 -7.91 10.17
C VAL A 50 5.53 -9.33 10.69
N THR A 51 6.51 -9.62 11.54
CA THR A 51 6.70 -10.95 12.09
C THR A 51 5.51 -11.35 12.97
N PRO A 52 5.14 -12.65 13.00
CA PRO A 52 4.01 -13.12 13.82
C PRO A 52 4.15 -12.75 15.29
N ALA A 53 3.03 -12.45 15.94
CA ALA A 53 2.94 -12.12 17.36
C ALA A 53 3.63 -10.81 17.76
N ALA A 54 4.09 -10.00 16.80
CA ALA A 54 4.64 -8.68 17.10
C ALA A 54 3.51 -7.67 17.32
N TYR A 55 3.74 -6.72 18.20
CA TYR A 55 2.78 -5.63 18.50
C TYR A 55 3.52 -4.30 18.56
N ASN A 56 2.86 -3.23 18.17
CA ASN A 56 3.36 -1.88 18.37
C ASN A 56 2.80 -1.32 19.69
N HIS A 57 3.14 -0.07 20.00
CA HIS A 57 2.69 0.57 21.25
C HIS A 57 1.16 0.70 21.35
N LYS A 58 0.45 0.59 20.22
CA LYS A 58 -1.02 0.64 20.16
C LYS A 58 -1.63 -0.75 20.21
N ASN A 59 -0.82 -1.78 20.42
CA ASN A 59 -1.25 -3.19 20.44
C ASN A 59 -1.91 -3.62 19.12
N THR A 60 -1.47 -3.05 18.00
CA THR A 60 -1.98 -3.48 16.69
C THR A 60 -1.38 -4.84 16.33
N PRO A 61 -2.18 -5.88 16.13
CA PRO A 61 -1.65 -7.20 15.82
C PRO A 61 -0.93 -7.23 14.46
N SER A 62 0.09 -8.06 14.35
CA SER A 62 0.81 -8.26 13.09
C SER A 62 -0.13 -8.71 11.97
N SER A 63 -1.12 -9.54 12.29
CA SER A 63 -2.09 -10.02 11.31
C SER A 63 -2.90 -8.87 10.70
N THR A 64 -3.25 -7.86 11.50
CA THR A 64 -3.97 -6.68 11.01
C THR A 64 -3.11 -5.89 10.03
N ILE A 65 -1.85 -5.63 10.42
CA ILE A 65 -0.93 -4.85 9.55
C ILE A 65 -0.67 -5.62 8.27
N ASN A 66 -0.42 -6.93 8.36
CA ASN A 66 -0.17 -7.76 7.19
C ASN A 66 -1.38 -7.83 6.25
N ALA A 67 -2.60 -7.77 6.80
CA ALA A 67 -3.81 -7.71 5.97
C ALA A 67 -3.84 -6.44 5.11
N PHE A 68 -3.44 -5.29 5.68
CA PHE A 68 -3.32 -4.05 4.90
C PHE A 68 -2.27 -4.20 3.78
N ILE A 69 -1.15 -4.85 4.10
CA ILE A 69 -0.07 -5.06 3.12
C ILE A 69 -0.58 -5.94 1.96
N VAL A 70 -1.27 -7.03 2.28
CA VAL A 70 -1.82 -7.93 1.26
C VAL A 70 -2.83 -7.19 0.38
N ALA A 71 -3.72 -6.40 0.98
CA ALA A 71 -4.69 -5.62 0.23
C ALA A 71 -4.01 -4.61 -0.70
N MET A 72 -2.92 -3.98 -0.23
CA MET A 72 -2.17 -3.03 -1.04
C MET A 72 -1.51 -3.72 -2.23
N GLU A 73 -0.85 -4.85 -2.01
CA GLU A 73 -0.21 -5.62 -3.08
C GLU A 73 -1.25 -6.06 -4.12
N LYS A 74 -2.40 -6.52 -3.65
CA LYS A 74 -3.48 -6.95 -4.54
C LYS A 74 -3.98 -5.80 -5.40
N ALA A 75 -4.20 -4.63 -4.79
CA ALA A 75 -4.69 -3.45 -5.50
C ALA A 75 -3.70 -3.01 -6.59
N VAL A 76 -2.41 -2.95 -6.26
CA VAL A 76 -1.38 -2.54 -7.22
C VAL A 76 -1.32 -3.53 -8.38
N ASN A 77 -1.27 -4.83 -8.08
CA ASN A 77 -1.18 -5.85 -9.12
C ASN A 77 -2.41 -5.83 -10.03
N ARG A 78 -3.60 -5.75 -9.45
CA ARG A 78 -4.83 -5.76 -10.25
C ARG A 78 -4.96 -4.52 -11.13
N LEU A 79 -4.64 -3.35 -10.59
CA LEU A 79 -4.76 -2.11 -11.36
C LEU A 79 -3.67 -2.00 -12.44
N GLU A 80 -2.45 -2.43 -12.14
CA GLU A 80 -1.38 -2.47 -13.14
C GLU A 80 -1.74 -3.39 -14.30
N ASN A 81 -2.31 -4.57 -14.00
CA ASN A 81 -2.74 -5.50 -15.05
C ASN A 81 -3.89 -4.93 -15.87
N TYR A 82 -4.86 -4.30 -15.20
CA TYR A 82 -6.00 -3.68 -15.91
C TYR A 82 -5.52 -2.55 -16.83
N ALA A 83 -4.62 -1.69 -16.33
CA ALA A 83 -4.06 -0.61 -17.14
C ALA A 83 -3.36 -1.15 -18.38
N ARG A 84 -2.60 -2.24 -18.21
CA ARG A 84 -1.89 -2.87 -19.33
C ARG A 84 -2.87 -3.42 -20.37
N THR A 85 -3.95 -4.09 -19.95
CA THR A 85 -4.95 -4.62 -20.88
C THR A 85 -5.71 -3.53 -21.60
N GLN A 86 -5.90 -2.37 -20.97
CA GLN A 86 -6.59 -1.23 -21.58
C GLN A 86 -5.65 -0.30 -22.33
N ASN A 87 -4.35 -0.60 -22.35
CA ASN A 87 -3.33 0.27 -22.91
C ASN A 87 -3.42 1.68 -22.33
N ALA A 88 -3.70 1.76 -21.04
CA ALA A 88 -3.87 3.01 -20.31
C ALA A 88 -2.68 3.26 -19.41
N MET A 89 -2.39 4.53 -19.13
CA MET A 89 -1.30 4.90 -18.24
C MET A 89 -1.84 5.31 -16.88
N LEU A 90 -1.20 4.81 -15.83
CA LEU A 90 -1.49 5.25 -14.46
C LEU A 90 -1.04 6.69 -14.29
N THR A 91 -1.81 7.46 -13.52
CA THR A 91 -1.50 8.83 -13.18
C THR A 91 -1.43 8.98 -11.66
N LYS A 92 -0.76 10.02 -11.20
CA LYS A 92 -0.61 10.25 -9.76
C LYS A 92 -1.96 10.38 -9.04
N PRO A 93 -2.96 11.11 -9.56
CA PRO A 93 -4.26 11.19 -8.88
C PRO A 93 -4.92 9.82 -8.67
N ILE A 94 -4.84 8.93 -9.65
CA ILE A 94 -5.40 7.58 -9.54
C ILE A 94 -4.62 6.77 -8.49
N VAL A 95 -3.29 6.80 -8.56
CA VAL A 95 -2.43 6.07 -7.62
C VAL A 95 -2.70 6.52 -6.19
N LYS A 96 -2.79 7.84 -5.96
CA LYS A 96 -3.08 8.39 -4.63
C LYS A 96 -4.45 7.91 -4.12
N LYS A 97 -5.45 7.90 -4.99
CA LYS A 97 -6.79 7.44 -4.61
C LYS A 97 -6.78 5.96 -4.25
N VAL A 98 -6.09 5.13 -5.03
CA VAL A 98 -6.01 3.69 -4.75
C VAL A 98 -5.38 3.44 -3.38
N VAL A 99 -4.26 4.08 -3.09
CA VAL A 99 -3.57 3.90 -1.81
C VAL A 99 -4.46 4.36 -0.66
N ALA A 100 -5.11 5.52 -0.78
CA ALA A 100 -6.00 6.04 0.26
C ALA A 100 -7.19 5.10 0.50
N ASP A 101 -7.79 4.57 -0.56
CA ASP A 101 -8.95 3.69 -0.44
C ASP A 101 -8.58 2.34 0.18
N VAL A 102 -7.39 1.81 -0.14
CA VAL A 102 -6.92 0.57 0.48
C VAL A 102 -6.69 0.76 1.98
N ILE A 103 -6.08 1.87 2.37
CA ILE A 103 -5.86 2.18 3.78
C ILE A 103 -7.20 2.33 4.49
N ALA A 104 -8.16 3.04 3.88
CA ALA A 104 -9.50 3.23 4.45
C ALA A 104 -10.29 1.92 4.55
N GLY A 105 -9.92 0.91 3.78
CA GLY A 105 -10.59 -0.39 3.79
C GLY A 105 -10.35 -1.23 5.04
N GLY A 106 -9.41 -0.83 5.90
CA GLY A 106 -9.22 -1.48 7.19
C GLY A 106 -8.68 -2.91 7.13
N GLY A 107 -7.97 -3.26 6.07
CA GLY A 107 -7.42 -4.60 5.88
C GLY A 107 -8.26 -5.48 4.96
N GLU A 108 -9.47 -5.05 4.62
CA GLU A 108 -10.30 -5.72 3.63
C GLU A 108 -10.10 -5.09 2.26
N TYR A 109 -10.11 -5.90 1.22
CA TYR A 109 -9.92 -5.38 -0.13
C TYR A 109 -11.14 -4.55 -0.56
N PRO A 110 -10.93 -3.30 -1.03
CA PRO A 110 -12.06 -2.42 -1.36
C PRO A 110 -12.59 -2.65 -2.79
N TYR A 111 -13.30 -3.75 -3.01
CA TYR A 111 -13.80 -4.13 -4.34
C TYR A 111 -14.70 -3.05 -4.97
N GLU A 112 -15.51 -2.36 -4.16
CA GLU A 112 -16.37 -1.30 -4.68
C GLU A 112 -15.56 -0.11 -5.18
N GLN A 113 -14.47 0.22 -4.48
CA GLN A 113 -13.59 1.30 -4.91
C GLN A 113 -12.80 0.91 -6.15
N GLU A 114 -12.46 -0.36 -6.30
CA GLU A 114 -11.77 -0.83 -7.51
C GLU A 114 -12.58 -0.52 -8.77
N LYS A 115 -13.89 -0.63 -8.71
CA LYS A 115 -14.75 -0.27 -9.84
C LYS A 115 -14.58 1.20 -10.20
N VAL A 116 -14.47 2.06 -9.19
CA VAL A 116 -14.24 3.49 -9.39
C VAL A 116 -12.87 3.74 -10.02
N TRP A 117 -11.83 3.06 -9.54
CA TRP A 117 -10.48 3.22 -10.08
C TRP A 117 -10.43 2.84 -11.56
N ARG A 118 -11.06 1.71 -11.92
CA ARG A 118 -11.12 1.26 -13.32
C ARG A 118 -11.84 2.26 -14.19
N LYS A 119 -12.95 2.80 -13.70
CA LYS A 119 -13.71 3.81 -14.42
C LYS A 119 -12.88 5.07 -14.65
N MET A 120 -12.19 5.55 -13.60
CA MET A 120 -11.32 6.72 -13.73
C MET A 120 -10.24 6.50 -14.78
N LEU A 121 -9.66 5.29 -14.81
CA LEU A 121 -8.64 4.95 -15.77
C LEU A 121 -9.18 4.96 -17.20
N SER A 122 -10.41 4.46 -17.40
CA SER A 122 -11.05 4.40 -18.70
C SER A 122 -11.51 5.77 -19.21
N GLU A 123 -11.92 6.67 -18.31
CA GLU A 123 -12.47 7.98 -18.68
C GLU A 123 -11.43 9.04 -19.00
N ARG A 124 -10.17 8.81 -18.63
CA ARG A 124 -9.13 9.84 -18.75
C ARG A 124 -8.84 10.26 -20.19
N TYR A 125 -9.27 9.49 -21.16
CA TYR A 125 -9.06 9.80 -22.59
C TYR A 125 -10.29 10.42 -23.26
N MET A 126 -11.31 10.67 -22.50
CA MET A 126 -12.55 11.23 -23.04
C MET A 126 -12.60 12.73 -22.92
#